data_16649fcfada4f05f9d9b26808d2e0721
#
_entry.id   16649fcfada4f05f9d9b26808d2e0721
#
_cell.length_a   1.000
_cell.length_b   1.000
_cell.length_c   1.000
_cell.angle_alpha   90.00
_cell.angle_beta   90.00
_cell.angle_gamma   90.00
#
_symmetry.space_group_name_H-M   'P 1'
#
loop_
_entity.id
_entity.type
_entity.pdbx_description
1 polymer ?
#
loop_
_entity_poly.entity_id
_entity_poly.type
_entity_poly.pdbx_seq_one_letter_code
_entity_poly.pdbx_strand_id
1 'polypeptide(L)'
;MSDLNHVAIIPDGNRRWAKEKGLPTFEGHRRGFEVLQKIADYLRKINVRVLTVWAFSTENWNRDPKEVAYLMDIYEKWLDQNLKTAQKDQIRIIHLGRKDRLKNSLLKKLDEVEEKTKNFTKYYLGIALDYGGRDELLRATSKLQATGYKLQDENEMNRFLDTKDFPHPNPDLVIRTSGEQRTSGFLTWQAAYSEYIFPEVHLPDFSVDE
;
A
#
# COMPACT_ATOMS: atom_id res chain seq x y z
N MET A 1 -18.23 -18.48 4.93
CA MET A 1 -17.41 -17.54 4.15
C MET A 1 -16.27 -17.17 5.08
N SER A 2 -15.02 -17.33 4.68
CA SER A 2 -13.89 -16.80 5.45
C SER A 2 -14.09 -15.29 5.55
N ASP A 3 -14.03 -14.76 6.76
CA ASP A 3 -14.18 -13.31 6.95
C ASP A 3 -13.06 -12.59 6.21
N LEU A 4 -13.41 -11.72 5.25
CA LEU A 4 -12.46 -10.89 4.53
C LEU A 4 -11.89 -9.85 5.50
N ASN A 5 -10.63 -10.01 5.90
CA ASN A 5 -9.97 -9.16 6.90
C ASN A 5 -8.94 -8.20 6.31
N HIS A 6 -8.23 -8.62 5.27
CA HIS A 6 -7.16 -7.84 4.65
C HIS A 6 -7.29 -7.85 3.12
N VAL A 7 -7.47 -6.66 2.56
CA VAL A 7 -7.46 -6.42 1.11
C VAL A 7 -6.19 -5.68 0.74
N ALA A 8 -5.50 -6.14 -0.30
CA ALA A 8 -4.32 -5.47 -0.85
C ALA A 8 -4.59 -5.03 -2.28
N ILE A 9 -4.21 -3.78 -2.63
CA ILE A 9 -4.51 -3.19 -3.94
C ILE A 9 -3.23 -2.77 -4.65
N ILE A 10 -3.11 -3.22 -5.91
CA ILE A 10 -2.13 -2.74 -6.89
C ILE A 10 -2.85 -1.76 -7.81
N PRO A 11 -2.71 -0.44 -7.59
CA PRO A 11 -3.47 0.60 -8.29
C PRO A 11 -2.87 0.88 -9.67
N ASP A 12 -3.20 0.05 -10.65
CA ASP A 12 -2.66 0.16 -12.00
C ASP A 12 -3.63 0.89 -12.95
N GLY A 13 -3.07 1.44 -14.06
CA GLY A 13 -3.82 2.04 -15.15
C GLY A 13 -3.94 3.57 -15.12
N ASN A 14 -3.51 4.27 -14.08
CA ASN A 14 -3.63 5.74 -13.98
C ASN A 14 -3.08 6.49 -15.20
N ARG A 15 -1.90 6.10 -15.69
CA ARG A 15 -1.24 6.73 -16.84
C ARG A 15 -1.95 6.38 -18.16
N ARG A 16 -2.38 5.12 -18.32
CA ARG A 16 -3.12 4.66 -19.51
C ARG A 16 -4.45 5.39 -19.63
N TRP A 17 -5.20 5.42 -18.53
CA TRP A 17 -6.46 6.15 -18.44
C TRP A 17 -6.33 7.62 -18.83
N ALA A 18 -5.35 8.34 -18.30
CA ALA A 18 -5.13 9.75 -18.61
C ALA A 18 -4.81 9.92 -20.13
N LYS A 19 -3.96 9.06 -20.69
CA LYS A 19 -3.62 9.08 -22.12
C LYS A 19 -4.84 8.84 -23.00
N GLU A 20 -5.67 7.86 -22.68
CA GLU A 20 -6.91 7.53 -23.42
C GLU A 20 -7.94 8.68 -23.38
N LYS A 21 -7.97 9.44 -22.29
CA LYS A 21 -8.84 10.62 -22.12
C LYS A 21 -8.21 11.91 -22.66
N GLY A 22 -6.99 11.86 -23.21
CA GLY A 22 -6.28 13.07 -23.66
C GLY A 22 -5.87 14.01 -22.54
N LEU A 23 -5.73 13.48 -21.31
CA LEU A 23 -5.43 14.24 -20.09
C LEU A 23 -3.94 14.09 -19.69
N PRO A 24 -3.39 15.06 -18.97
CA PRO A 24 -2.08 14.92 -18.37
C PRO A 24 -2.03 13.75 -17.36
N THR A 25 -0.88 13.08 -17.27
CA THR A 25 -0.67 11.91 -16.39
C THR A 25 -1.06 12.16 -14.93
N PHE A 26 -0.83 13.38 -14.42
CA PHE A 26 -1.15 13.72 -13.03
C PHE A 26 -2.67 13.68 -12.73
N GLU A 27 -3.53 13.91 -13.73
CA GLU A 27 -4.99 13.78 -13.54
C GLU A 27 -5.40 12.32 -13.29
N GLY A 28 -4.76 11.36 -13.98
CA GLY A 28 -4.97 9.94 -13.70
C GLY A 28 -4.58 9.57 -12.28
N HIS A 29 -3.43 10.06 -11.79
CA HIS A 29 -3.01 9.83 -10.41
C HIS A 29 -3.99 10.48 -9.41
N ARG A 30 -4.36 11.75 -9.62
CA ARG A 30 -5.32 12.45 -8.76
C ARG A 30 -6.64 11.68 -8.66
N ARG A 31 -7.19 11.27 -9.81
CA ARG A 31 -8.43 10.51 -9.85
C ARG A 31 -8.30 9.15 -9.18
N GLY A 32 -7.18 8.45 -9.40
CA GLY A 32 -6.89 7.18 -8.71
C GLY A 32 -6.87 7.31 -7.18
N PHE A 33 -6.31 8.40 -6.64
CA PHE A 33 -6.37 8.66 -5.19
C PHE A 33 -7.80 8.84 -4.67
N GLU A 34 -8.66 9.55 -5.41
CA GLU A 34 -10.07 9.72 -5.04
C GLU A 34 -10.82 8.37 -5.02
N VAL A 35 -10.51 7.49 -5.98
CA VAL A 35 -11.08 6.14 -6.04
C VAL A 35 -10.60 5.30 -4.86
N LEU A 36 -9.30 5.28 -4.57
CA LEU A 36 -8.74 4.55 -3.43
C LEU A 36 -9.37 5.00 -2.10
N GLN A 37 -9.64 6.31 -1.95
CA GLN A 37 -10.34 6.81 -0.76
C GLN A 37 -11.75 6.23 -0.63
N LYS A 38 -12.52 6.17 -1.72
CA LYS A 38 -13.87 5.57 -1.73
C LYS A 38 -13.83 4.08 -1.40
N ILE A 39 -12.84 3.35 -1.95
CA ILE A 39 -12.63 1.94 -1.64
C ILE A 39 -12.30 1.76 -0.15
N ALA A 40 -11.40 2.58 0.39
CA ALA A 40 -11.05 2.53 1.81
C ALA A 40 -12.28 2.78 2.71
N ASP A 41 -13.14 3.75 2.34
CA ASP A 41 -14.38 4.04 3.05
C ASP A 41 -15.37 2.87 2.99
N TYR A 42 -15.48 2.22 1.83
CA TYR A 42 -16.35 1.05 1.64
C TYR A 42 -15.86 -0.16 2.44
N LEU A 43 -14.58 -0.48 2.35
CA LEU A 43 -13.98 -1.60 3.09
C LEU A 43 -14.21 -1.47 4.60
N ARG A 44 -14.10 -0.25 5.15
CA ARG A 44 -14.43 -0.01 6.57
C ARG A 44 -15.91 -0.23 6.88
N LYS A 45 -16.83 0.15 5.97
CA LYS A 45 -18.27 -0.08 6.15
C LYS A 45 -18.63 -1.57 6.23
N ILE A 46 -17.90 -2.42 5.50
CA ILE A 46 -18.07 -3.88 5.54
C ILE A 46 -17.12 -4.58 6.52
N ASN A 47 -16.51 -3.80 7.44
CA ASN A 47 -15.64 -4.29 8.51
C ASN A 47 -14.35 -5.00 8.07
N VAL A 48 -13.83 -4.74 6.87
CA VAL A 48 -12.48 -5.15 6.50
C VAL A 48 -11.48 -4.36 7.34
N ARG A 49 -10.61 -5.06 8.06
CA ARG A 49 -9.75 -4.47 9.08
C ARG A 49 -8.46 -3.86 8.52
N VAL A 50 -7.93 -4.44 7.46
CA VAL A 50 -6.65 -4.04 6.88
C VAL A 50 -6.83 -3.73 5.39
N LEU A 51 -6.37 -2.57 4.97
CA LEU A 51 -6.17 -2.22 3.56
C LEU A 51 -4.69 -1.93 3.34
N THR A 52 -4.07 -2.61 2.37
CA THR A 52 -2.72 -2.27 1.89
C THR A 52 -2.78 -1.75 0.47
N VAL A 53 -2.18 -0.59 0.21
CA VAL A 53 -2.12 0.02 -1.13
C VAL A 53 -0.68 0.12 -1.59
N TRP A 54 -0.37 -0.41 -2.77
CA TRP A 54 0.94 -0.23 -3.38
C TRP A 54 1.07 1.14 -4.02
N ALA A 55 1.49 2.11 -3.23
CA ALA A 55 1.58 3.50 -3.65
C ALA A 55 2.74 3.75 -4.63
N PHE A 56 3.93 3.17 -4.37
CA PHE A 56 5.12 3.37 -5.19
C PHE A 56 6.09 2.20 -5.05
N SER A 57 6.44 1.57 -6.19
CA SER A 57 7.39 0.45 -6.19
C SER A 57 8.85 0.92 -6.23
N THR A 58 9.76 0.03 -5.82
CA THR A 58 11.21 0.25 -5.94
C THR A 58 11.66 0.54 -7.37
N GLU A 59 10.97 0.02 -8.38
CA GLU A 59 11.23 0.22 -9.81
C GLU A 59 10.74 1.57 -10.33
N ASN A 60 9.78 2.20 -9.65
CA ASN A 60 9.18 3.46 -10.10
C ASN A 60 10.15 4.66 -10.01
N TRP A 61 11.26 4.53 -9.30
CA TRP A 61 12.33 5.54 -9.33
C TRP A 61 12.94 5.76 -10.72
N ASN A 62 12.78 4.79 -11.64
CA ASN A 62 13.22 4.89 -13.03
C ASN A 62 12.25 5.70 -13.92
N ARG A 63 11.15 6.22 -13.37
CA ARG A 63 10.20 7.09 -14.10
C ARG A 63 10.77 8.48 -14.32
N ASP A 64 10.07 9.28 -15.13
CA ASP A 64 10.40 10.70 -15.31
C ASP A 64 10.53 11.39 -13.93
N PRO A 65 11.63 12.11 -13.65
CA PRO A 65 11.85 12.76 -12.36
C PRO A 65 10.74 13.74 -11.95
N LYS A 66 10.06 14.39 -12.91
CA LYS A 66 8.94 15.29 -12.62
C LYS A 66 7.72 14.51 -12.15
N GLU A 67 7.45 13.32 -12.75
CA GLU A 67 6.38 12.43 -12.30
C GLU A 67 6.67 11.93 -10.88
N VAL A 68 7.89 11.48 -10.60
CA VAL A 68 8.31 11.03 -9.27
C VAL A 68 8.14 12.14 -8.24
N ALA A 69 8.65 13.34 -8.51
CA ALA A 69 8.51 14.48 -7.60
C ALA A 69 7.03 14.81 -7.32
N TYR A 70 6.20 14.83 -8.36
CA TYR A 70 4.77 15.05 -8.24
C TYR A 70 4.07 13.99 -7.35
N LEU A 71 4.42 12.71 -7.53
CA LEU A 71 3.87 11.63 -6.70
C LEU A 71 4.28 11.78 -5.23
N MET A 72 5.54 12.09 -4.95
CA MET A 72 5.99 12.32 -3.58
C MET A 72 5.26 13.50 -2.91
N ASP A 73 4.98 14.56 -3.67
CA ASP A 73 4.20 15.72 -3.19
C ASP A 73 2.73 15.36 -2.93
N ILE A 74 2.12 14.51 -3.78
CA ILE A 74 0.77 14.00 -3.54
C ILE A 74 0.72 13.18 -2.25
N TYR A 75 1.66 12.25 -2.03
CA TYR A 75 1.68 11.43 -0.82
C TYR A 75 1.82 12.30 0.44
N GLU A 76 2.70 13.28 0.41
CA GLU A 76 2.88 14.21 1.53
C GLU A 76 1.60 14.99 1.85
N LYS A 77 0.96 15.56 0.83
CA LYS A 77 -0.33 16.27 0.96
C LYS A 77 -1.44 15.35 1.46
N TRP A 78 -1.50 14.14 0.93
CA TRP A 78 -2.52 13.18 1.32
C TRP A 78 -2.40 12.80 2.80
N LEU A 79 -1.19 12.51 3.28
CA LEU A 79 -0.94 12.22 4.69
C LEU A 79 -1.37 13.39 5.60
N ASP A 80 -1.06 14.62 5.20
CA ASP A 80 -1.42 15.80 5.96
C ASP A 80 -2.94 16.01 6.05
N GLN A 81 -3.63 15.87 4.92
CA GLN A 81 -5.08 16.04 4.82
C GLN A 81 -5.86 14.95 5.56
N ASN A 82 -5.34 13.71 5.59
CA ASN A 82 -6.06 12.56 6.11
C ASN A 82 -5.72 12.18 7.55
N LEU A 83 -4.75 12.81 8.19
CA LEU A 83 -4.39 12.52 9.58
C LEU A 83 -5.57 12.71 10.55
N LYS A 84 -6.35 13.80 10.41
CA LYS A 84 -7.53 14.04 11.24
C LYS A 84 -8.61 12.96 11.06
N THR A 85 -8.83 12.52 9.82
CA THR A 85 -9.76 11.44 9.51
C THR A 85 -9.27 10.13 10.10
N ALA A 86 -7.97 9.82 9.98
CA ALA A 86 -7.37 8.63 10.55
C ALA A 86 -7.54 8.59 12.09
N GLN A 87 -7.34 9.73 12.77
CA GLN A 87 -7.56 9.85 14.21
C GLN A 87 -9.04 9.66 14.59
N LYS A 88 -9.96 10.32 13.88
CA LYS A 88 -11.41 10.20 14.12
C LYS A 88 -11.90 8.77 13.95
N ASP A 89 -11.47 8.11 12.88
CA ASP A 89 -11.95 6.78 12.50
C ASP A 89 -11.10 5.65 13.12
N GLN A 90 -10.10 5.99 13.94
CA GLN A 90 -9.18 5.07 14.61
C GLN A 90 -8.43 4.16 13.61
N ILE A 91 -7.88 4.76 12.55
CA ILE A 91 -7.09 4.07 11.53
C ILE A 91 -5.62 4.17 11.90
N ARG A 92 -4.96 3.04 12.14
CA ARG A 92 -3.51 2.97 12.27
C ARG A 92 -2.88 2.98 10.88
N ILE A 93 -2.05 3.99 10.59
CA ILE A 93 -1.32 4.09 9.33
C ILE A 93 0.08 3.53 9.53
N ILE A 94 0.51 2.65 8.62
CA ILE A 94 1.81 1.97 8.67
C ILE A 94 2.47 2.09 7.29
N HIS A 95 3.69 2.60 7.26
CA HIS A 95 4.52 2.62 6.06
C HIS A 95 5.17 1.24 5.86
N LEU A 96 5.06 0.70 4.65
CA LEU A 96 5.77 -0.49 4.19
C LEU A 96 6.79 -0.09 3.13
N GLY A 97 8.04 -0.50 3.29
CA GLY A 97 9.09 -0.22 2.31
C GLY A 97 10.31 0.51 2.88
N ARG A 98 11.08 1.09 1.99
CA ARG A 98 12.32 1.81 2.31
C ARG A 98 12.02 3.24 2.70
N LYS A 99 12.81 3.78 3.64
CA LYS A 99 12.75 5.20 4.04
C LYS A 99 13.97 6.00 3.55
N ASP A 100 15.05 5.33 3.19
CA ASP A 100 16.35 5.94 2.90
C ASP A 100 16.42 6.73 1.59
N ARG A 101 15.46 6.54 0.68
CA ARG A 101 15.37 7.25 -0.60
C ARG A 101 14.29 8.33 -0.65
N LEU A 102 13.45 8.39 0.39
CA LEU A 102 12.36 9.36 0.46
C LEU A 102 12.89 10.74 0.87
N LYS A 103 12.27 11.82 0.35
CA LYS A 103 12.63 13.19 0.76
C LYS A 103 12.34 13.41 2.24
N ASN A 104 13.17 14.23 2.90
CA ASN A 104 13.09 14.46 4.35
C ASN A 104 11.72 14.99 4.83
N SER A 105 11.04 15.83 4.03
CA SER A 105 9.72 16.36 4.38
C SER A 105 8.66 15.22 4.45
N LEU A 106 8.67 14.32 3.47
CA LEU A 106 7.77 13.17 3.43
C LEU A 106 8.08 12.18 4.56
N LEU A 107 9.36 11.92 4.87
CA LEU A 107 9.77 11.09 6.00
C LEU A 107 9.23 11.62 7.32
N LYS A 108 9.43 12.91 7.59
CA LYS A 108 8.90 13.56 8.81
C LYS A 108 7.38 13.41 8.92
N LYS A 109 6.67 13.53 7.78
CA LYS A 109 5.22 13.39 7.74
C LYS A 109 4.78 11.94 7.99
N LEU A 110 5.48 10.97 7.40
CA LEU A 110 5.25 9.54 7.67
C LEU A 110 5.46 9.22 9.15
N ASP A 111 6.59 9.63 9.73
CA ASP A 111 6.91 9.39 11.13
C ASP A 111 5.88 10.06 12.07
N GLU A 112 5.44 11.28 11.74
CA GLU A 112 4.38 11.98 12.49
C GLU A 112 3.06 11.20 12.46
N VAL A 113 2.64 10.73 11.28
CA VAL A 113 1.37 10.02 11.10
C VAL A 113 1.43 8.65 11.76
N GLU A 114 2.51 7.89 11.59
CA GLU A 114 2.72 6.62 12.26
C GLU A 114 2.66 6.78 13.79
N GLU A 115 3.38 7.77 14.34
CA GLU A 115 3.39 8.04 15.80
C GLU A 115 2.01 8.43 16.34
N LYS A 116 1.28 9.32 15.65
CA LYS A 116 -0.04 9.80 16.07
C LYS A 116 -1.15 8.73 15.94
N THR A 117 -0.91 7.67 15.18
CA THR A 117 -1.90 6.60 14.95
C THR A 117 -1.51 5.25 15.53
N LYS A 118 -0.32 5.10 16.14
CA LYS A 118 0.25 3.82 16.59
C LYS A 118 -0.61 3.04 17.59
N ASN A 119 -1.43 3.73 18.38
CA ASN A 119 -2.27 3.11 19.42
C ASN A 119 -3.66 2.71 18.90
N PHE A 120 -4.00 3.01 17.64
CA PHE A 120 -5.27 2.61 17.07
C PHE A 120 -5.24 1.15 16.64
N THR A 121 -6.34 0.44 16.93
CA THR A 121 -6.45 -1.01 16.69
C THR A 121 -7.69 -1.41 15.92
N LYS A 122 -8.50 -0.42 15.50
CA LYS A 122 -9.77 -0.70 14.83
C LYS A 122 -9.58 -1.01 13.35
N TYR A 123 -8.88 -0.13 12.63
CA TYR A 123 -8.56 -0.28 11.21
C TYR A 123 -7.09 0.00 10.95
N TYR A 124 -6.56 -0.58 9.89
CA TYR A 124 -5.16 -0.45 9.49
C TYR A 124 -5.06 -0.08 8.02
N LEU A 125 -4.21 0.89 7.72
CA LEU A 125 -3.86 1.27 6.35
C LEU A 125 -2.36 1.09 6.16
N GLY A 126 -1.98 0.11 5.34
CA GLY A 126 -0.62 -0.10 4.87
C GLY A 126 -0.37 0.73 3.61
N ILE A 127 0.61 1.62 3.67
CA ILE A 127 1.06 2.40 2.51
C ILE A 127 2.39 1.82 2.05
N ALA A 128 2.34 0.97 1.01
CA ALA A 128 3.55 0.41 0.41
C ALA A 128 4.19 1.46 -0.52
N LEU A 129 5.10 2.26 0.04
CA LEU A 129 5.79 3.37 -0.61
C LEU A 129 7.29 3.12 -0.62
N ASP A 130 7.91 3.17 -1.81
CA ASP A 130 9.25 2.66 -2.05
C ASP A 130 9.38 1.19 -1.62
N TYR A 131 8.39 0.41 -2.05
CA TYR A 131 8.22 -0.97 -1.65
C TYR A 131 8.45 -1.95 -2.82
N GLY A 132 9.11 -3.06 -2.53
CA GLY A 132 9.21 -4.24 -3.39
C GLY A 132 9.35 -5.48 -2.51
N GLY A 133 8.58 -6.56 -2.79
CA GLY A 133 8.58 -7.74 -1.92
C GLY A 133 9.92 -8.44 -1.86
N ARG A 134 10.69 -8.47 -2.96
CA ARG A 134 12.07 -9.01 -2.93
C ARG A 134 13.01 -8.14 -2.07
N ASP A 135 12.90 -6.81 -2.16
CA ASP A 135 13.65 -5.89 -1.30
C ASP A 135 13.25 -6.07 0.17
N GLU A 136 11.97 -6.22 0.46
CA GLU A 136 11.48 -6.50 1.82
C GLU A 136 12.11 -7.77 2.39
N LEU A 137 12.12 -8.88 1.62
CA LEU A 137 12.73 -10.14 2.04
C LEU A 137 14.22 -9.98 2.34
N LEU A 138 14.96 -9.25 1.51
CA LEU A 138 16.38 -8.95 1.78
C LEU A 138 16.55 -8.14 3.06
N ARG A 139 15.73 -7.11 3.27
CA ARG A 139 15.75 -6.31 4.52
C ARG A 139 15.36 -7.15 5.74
N ALA A 140 14.36 -8.02 5.62
CA ALA A 140 13.94 -8.93 6.66
C ALA A 140 15.05 -9.93 7.02
N THR A 141 15.71 -10.52 6.01
CA THR A 141 16.85 -11.42 6.20
C THR A 141 18.02 -10.71 6.91
N SER A 142 18.33 -9.47 6.51
CA SER A 142 19.38 -8.68 7.18
C SER A 142 19.04 -8.39 8.64
N LYS A 143 17.78 -8.03 8.95
CA LYS A 143 17.30 -7.87 10.34
C LYS A 143 17.43 -9.17 11.13
N LEU A 144 17.03 -10.29 10.54
CA LEU A 144 17.13 -11.61 11.16
C LEU A 144 18.59 -11.96 11.50
N GLN A 145 19.51 -11.80 10.54
CA GLN A 145 20.93 -12.04 10.74
C GLN A 145 21.52 -11.19 11.87
N ALA A 146 21.13 -9.91 11.96
CA ALA A 146 21.61 -9.00 13.00
C ALA A 146 21.18 -9.43 14.43
N THR A 147 20.07 -10.16 14.56
CA THR A 147 19.60 -10.68 15.86
C THR A 147 20.26 -12.01 16.26
N GLY A 148 20.87 -12.71 15.31
CA GLY A 148 21.35 -14.09 15.51
C GLY A 148 20.23 -15.12 15.70
N TYR A 149 18.96 -14.70 15.53
CA TYR A 149 17.80 -15.57 15.69
C TYR A 149 17.73 -16.62 14.57
N LYS A 150 17.35 -17.84 14.91
CA LYS A 150 17.14 -18.93 13.93
C LYS A 150 15.65 -19.21 13.85
N LEU A 151 15.07 -18.98 12.67
CA LEU A 151 13.67 -19.32 12.40
C LEU A 151 13.43 -20.82 12.60
N GLN A 152 12.33 -21.15 13.26
CA GLN A 152 11.90 -22.54 13.47
C GLN A 152 10.80 -22.93 12.48
N ASP A 153 10.00 -21.95 12.03
CA ASP A 153 8.95 -22.13 11.04
C ASP A 153 8.76 -20.84 10.18
N GLU A 154 7.94 -20.97 9.15
CA GLU A 154 7.67 -19.87 8.22
C GLU A 154 6.94 -18.67 8.85
N ASN A 155 6.12 -18.91 9.89
CA ASN A 155 5.32 -17.85 10.53
C ASN A 155 6.22 -16.88 11.31
N GLU A 156 7.36 -17.35 11.81
CA GLU A 156 8.31 -16.50 12.52
C GLU A 156 8.93 -15.44 11.61
N MET A 157 8.99 -15.69 10.31
CA MET A 157 9.47 -14.70 9.33
C MET A 157 8.60 -13.44 9.34
N ASN A 158 7.31 -13.55 9.62
CA ASN A 158 6.39 -12.41 9.69
C ASN A 158 6.83 -11.33 10.69
N ARG A 159 7.61 -11.68 11.72
CA ARG A 159 8.15 -10.73 12.72
C ARG A 159 9.18 -9.76 12.13
N PHE A 160 9.75 -10.08 10.98
CA PHE A 160 10.80 -9.30 10.33
C PHE A 160 10.29 -8.53 9.11
N LEU A 161 9.08 -8.86 8.64
CA LEU A 161 8.43 -8.21 7.51
C LEU A 161 7.82 -6.85 7.91
N ASP A 162 7.56 -6.02 6.92
CA ASP A 162 6.99 -4.68 7.13
C ASP A 162 5.53 -4.75 7.63
N THR A 163 4.83 -5.85 7.36
CA THR A 163 3.44 -6.11 7.81
C THR A 163 3.31 -6.68 9.22
N LYS A 164 4.41 -6.82 9.97
CA LYS A 164 4.47 -7.44 11.31
C LYS A 164 3.49 -6.86 12.34
N ASP A 165 3.12 -5.60 12.18
CA ASP A 165 2.24 -4.87 13.11
C ASP A 165 0.75 -4.93 12.70
N PHE A 166 0.41 -5.62 11.62
CA PHE A 166 -0.98 -5.85 11.24
C PHE A 166 -1.59 -7.00 12.02
N PRO A 167 -2.88 -6.92 12.39
CA PRO A 167 -3.61 -8.03 13.02
C PRO A 167 -3.81 -9.21 12.04
N HIS A 168 -3.84 -8.92 10.75
CA HIS A 168 -3.91 -9.88 9.64
C HIS A 168 -2.80 -9.51 8.64
N PRO A 169 -1.56 -10.00 8.83
CA PRO A 169 -0.41 -9.59 8.02
C PRO A 169 -0.48 -10.08 6.58
N ASN A 170 -1.19 -11.18 6.34
CA ASN A 170 -1.36 -11.80 5.02
C ASN A 170 -2.69 -11.34 4.42
N PRO A 171 -2.72 -10.80 3.19
CA PRO A 171 -3.97 -10.42 2.55
C PRO A 171 -4.79 -11.66 2.17
N ASP A 172 -6.10 -11.57 2.39
CA ASP A 172 -7.07 -12.56 1.91
C ASP A 172 -7.29 -12.37 0.41
N LEU A 173 -7.31 -11.11 -0.03
CA LEU A 173 -7.59 -10.72 -1.41
C LEU A 173 -6.58 -9.69 -1.91
N VAL A 174 -6.04 -9.93 -3.10
CA VAL A 174 -5.21 -8.98 -3.86
C VAL A 174 -5.95 -8.55 -5.11
N ILE A 175 -6.18 -7.26 -5.28
CA ILE A 175 -6.83 -6.67 -6.46
C ILE A 175 -5.77 -5.90 -7.26
N ARG A 176 -5.66 -6.21 -8.56
CA ARG A 176 -4.86 -5.40 -9.48
C ARG A 176 -5.72 -4.93 -10.63
N THR A 177 -5.94 -3.61 -10.74
CA THR A 177 -6.70 -3.00 -11.81
C THR A 177 -5.96 -3.01 -13.15
N SER A 178 -6.67 -2.80 -14.25
CA SER A 178 -6.12 -2.64 -15.61
C SER A 178 -5.76 -3.94 -16.35
N GLY A 179 -6.32 -5.08 -15.95
CA GLY A 179 -6.21 -6.36 -16.66
C GLY A 179 -4.83 -7.04 -16.62
N GLU A 180 -3.88 -6.49 -15.86
CA GLU A 180 -2.52 -7.04 -15.77
C GLU A 180 -2.47 -8.20 -14.76
N GLN A 181 -2.39 -9.44 -15.25
CA GLN A 181 -2.48 -10.67 -14.43
C GLN A 181 -1.11 -11.09 -13.86
N ARG A 182 -0.51 -10.22 -13.05
CA ARG A 182 0.74 -10.48 -12.32
C ARG A 182 0.80 -9.62 -11.05
N THR A 183 1.51 -10.09 -10.04
CA THR A 183 1.70 -9.35 -8.77
C THR A 183 2.90 -8.40 -8.81
N SER A 184 3.80 -8.56 -9.77
CA SER A 184 5.05 -7.78 -9.91
C SER A 184 5.90 -7.75 -8.64
N GLY A 185 5.75 -8.76 -7.76
CA GLY A 185 6.46 -8.85 -6.50
C GLY A 185 5.83 -8.06 -5.34
N PHE A 186 4.56 -7.66 -5.47
CA PHE A 186 3.84 -7.05 -4.36
C PHE A 186 3.50 -8.10 -3.30
N LEU A 187 3.84 -7.81 -2.04
CA LEU A 187 3.61 -8.68 -0.88
C LEU A 187 3.99 -10.15 -1.15
N THR A 188 5.19 -10.37 -1.72
CA THR A 188 5.64 -11.68 -2.25
C THR A 188 5.52 -12.82 -1.24
N TRP A 189 5.81 -12.55 0.03
CA TRP A 189 5.67 -13.54 1.11
C TRP A 189 4.23 -13.64 1.59
N GLN A 190 3.63 -12.51 1.89
CA GLN A 190 2.35 -12.42 2.56
C GLN A 190 1.18 -12.88 1.69
N ALA A 191 1.28 -12.67 0.36
CA ALA A 191 0.20 -12.99 -0.59
C ALA A 191 0.26 -14.42 -1.15
N ALA A 192 1.08 -15.31 -0.56
CA ALA A 192 1.27 -16.67 -1.05
C ALA A 192 -0.03 -17.49 -1.12
N TYR A 193 -0.99 -17.20 -0.24
CA TYR A 193 -2.28 -17.90 -0.16
C TYR A 193 -3.48 -16.98 -0.43
N SER A 194 -3.23 -15.78 -0.95
CA SER A 194 -4.29 -14.82 -1.29
C SER A 194 -5.11 -15.26 -2.49
N GLU A 195 -6.37 -14.88 -2.53
CA GLU A 195 -7.13 -14.84 -3.78
C GLU A 195 -6.75 -13.60 -4.61
N TYR A 196 -6.92 -13.68 -5.94
CA TYR A 196 -6.53 -12.61 -6.85
C TYR A 196 -7.66 -12.24 -7.78
N ILE A 197 -7.92 -10.93 -7.91
CA ILE A 197 -8.84 -10.37 -8.90
C ILE A 197 -8.09 -9.39 -9.79
N PHE A 198 -8.28 -9.54 -11.10
CA PHE A 198 -7.63 -8.73 -12.13
C PHE A 198 -8.67 -8.03 -13.03
N PRO A 199 -9.43 -7.05 -12.53
CA PRO A 199 -10.41 -6.33 -13.34
C PRO A 199 -9.72 -5.59 -14.49
N GLU A 200 -10.36 -5.57 -15.67
CA GLU A 200 -9.83 -4.90 -16.86
C GLU A 200 -9.88 -3.37 -16.74
N VAL A 201 -10.79 -2.88 -15.92
CA VAL A 201 -11.00 -1.44 -15.73
C VAL A 201 -9.78 -0.76 -15.09
N HIS A 202 -9.44 0.42 -15.57
CA HIS A 202 -8.36 1.22 -15.00
C HIS A 202 -8.75 1.80 -13.63
N LEU A 203 -7.78 1.93 -12.72
CA LEU A 203 -8.07 2.42 -11.36
C LEU A 203 -8.94 3.69 -11.31
N PRO A 204 -8.73 4.74 -12.15
CA PRO A 204 -9.56 5.95 -12.09
C PRO A 204 -11.06 5.72 -12.34
N ASP A 205 -11.42 4.65 -13.03
CA ASP A 205 -12.81 4.28 -13.33
C ASP A 205 -13.29 3.07 -12.49
N PHE A 206 -12.41 2.45 -11.69
CA PHE A 206 -12.74 1.33 -10.82
C PHE A 206 -13.71 1.76 -9.70
N SER A 207 -14.67 0.91 -9.38
CA SER A 207 -15.68 1.19 -8.36
C SER A 207 -15.80 0.04 -7.35
N VAL A 208 -16.57 0.26 -6.30
CA VAL A 208 -16.87 -0.76 -5.28
C VAL A 208 -17.90 -1.80 -5.75
N ASP A 209 -18.52 -1.56 -6.90
CA ASP A 209 -19.52 -2.48 -7.50
C ASP A 209 -18.84 -3.50 -8.44
N GLU A 210 -17.57 -3.28 -8.80
CA GLU A 210 -16.72 -4.21 -9.56
C GLU A 210 -16.19 -5.35 -8.68
#